data_f2b31fec21bbd17ce81627d58277b70c
#
_entry.id   f2b31fec21bbd17ce81627d58277b70c
#
_cell.length_a   1.000
_cell.length_b   1.000
_cell.length_c   1.000
_cell.angle_alpha   90.00
_cell.angle_beta   90.00
_cell.angle_gamma   90.00
#
_symmetry.space_group_name_H-M   'P 1'
#
loop_
_entity.id
_entity.type
_entity.pdbx_description
1 polymer ?
#
loop_
_entity_poly.entity_id
_entity_poly.type
_entity_poly.pdbx_seq_one_letter_code
_entity_poly.pdbx_strand_id
1 'polypeptide(L)'
;MALALSNEIKALLDGPNFAHLSTLMPDGSPQSVPVWVGREDDHILICTGEGSLKAKNTRRDPRVALSIVDFYDPYKEAQLRGRVVERRADGDFRYMDPISQKYTGKPFPFRRPEGRVALVIEVDKERYAKLPFEHTPPK
;
A
#
# COMPACT_ATOMS: atom_id res chain seq x y z
N MET A 1 12.07 14.09 -3.19
CA MET A 1 10.97 15.09 -3.31
C MET A 1 9.67 14.37 -3.59
N ALA A 2 8.62 14.73 -2.87
CA ALA A 2 7.31 14.13 -3.04
C ALA A 2 6.71 14.46 -4.39
N LEU A 3 6.07 13.48 -5.03
CA LEU A 3 5.37 13.66 -6.29
C LEU A 3 3.88 13.86 -6.05
N ALA A 4 3.25 14.70 -6.85
CA ALA A 4 1.82 14.67 -7.02
C ALA A 4 1.46 13.45 -7.88
N LEU A 5 0.64 12.57 -7.33
CA LEU A 5 0.26 11.34 -8.02
C LEU A 5 -0.65 11.64 -9.21
N SER A 6 -0.45 10.91 -10.31
CA SER A 6 -1.35 11.01 -11.47
C SER A 6 -2.75 10.52 -11.12
N ASN A 7 -3.76 10.96 -11.89
CA ASN A 7 -5.13 10.52 -11.67
C ASN A 7 -5.28 9.01 -11.84
N GLU A 8 -4.55 8.41 -12.78
CA GLU A 8 -4.56 6.97 -13.02
C GLU A 8 -4.04 6.19 -11.81
N ILE A 9 -2.97 6.68 -11.19
CA ILE A 9 -2.40 6.04 -10.00
C ILE A 9 -3.32 6.25 -8.80
N LYS A 10 -3.90 7.44 -8.63
CA LYS A 10 -4.89 7.66 -7.58
C LYS A 10 -6.07 6.69 -7.71
N ALA A 11 -6.55 6.46 -8.93
CA ALA A 11 -7.64 5.51 -9.17
C ALA A 11 -7.25 4.08 -8.78
N LEU A 12 -6.04 3.65 -9.07
CA LEU A 12 -5.55 2.33 -8.65
C LEU A 12 -5.50 2.23 -7.13
N LEU A 13 -5.02 3.26 -6.45
CA LEU A 13 -4.92 3.27 -4.98
C LEU A 13 -6.29 3.35 -4.31
N ASP A 14 -7.25 4.01 -4.91
CA ASP A 14 -8.59 4.18 -4.35
C ASP A 14 -9.47 2.95 -4.58
N GLY A 15 -9.22 2.16 -5.61
CA GLY A 15 -9.94 0.93 -5.89
C GLY A 15 -9.51 -0.23 -4.97
N PRO A 16 -10.28 -1.33 -4.93
CA PRO A 16 -9.98 -2.49 -4.09
C PRO A 16 -8.90 -3.38 -4.74
N ASN A 17 -7.80 -2.78 -5.07
CA ASN A 17 -6.68 -3.41 -5.77
C ASN A 17 -5.60 -3.83 -4.81
N PHE A 18 -5.08 -5.05 -4.96
CA PHE A 18 -4.00 -5.53 -4.11
C PHE A 18 -2.67 -4.98 -4.61
N ALA A 19 -1.90 -4.40 -3.70
CA ALA A 19 -0.55 -3.96 -3.99
C ALA A 19 0.44 -4.96 -3.41
N HIS A 20 1.66 -4.95 -3.96
CA HIS A 20 2.77 -5.69 -3.39
C HIS A 20 3.77 -4.67 -2.85
N LEU A 21 4.00 -4.74 -1.55
CA LEU A 21 4.92 -3.84 -0.85
C LEU A 21 6.25 -4.53 -0.65
N SER A 22 7.31 -3.91 -1.11
CA SER A 22 8.68 -4.36 -0.87
C SER A 22 9.37 -3.47 0.15
N THR A 23 9.99 -4.10 1.13
CA THR A 23 10.79 -3.46 2.17
C THR A 23 12.13 -4.18 2.26
N LEU A 24 13.08 -3.61 3.00
CA LEU A 24 14.44 -4.16 3.07
C LEU A 24 14.67 -4.85 4.41
N MET A 25 15.12 -6.10 4.33
CA MET A 25 15.55 -6.88 5.49
C MET A 25 16.84 -6.30 6.08
N PRO A 26 17.25 -6.73 7.30
CA PRO A 26 18.49 -6.21 7.90
C PRO A 26 19.74 -6.37 7.06
N ASP A 27 19.79 -7.43 6.24
CA ASP A 27 20.93 -7.69 5.34
C ASP A 27 20.81 -6.96 3.99
N GLY A 28 19.76 -6.14 3.82
CA GLY A 28 19.54 -5.41 2.58
C GLY A 28 18.76 -6.17 1.53
N SER A 29 18.44 -7.45 1.77
CA SER A 29 17.63 -8.21 0.83
C SER A 29 16.18 -7.73 0.83
N PRO A 30 15.50 -7.71 -0.33
CA PRO A 30 14.11 -7.27 -0.39
C PRO A 30 13.14 -8.36 0.07
N GLN A 31 12.08 -7.92 0.76
CA GLN A 31 10.97 -8.78 1.16
C GLN A 31 9.70 -8.17 0.58
N SER A 32 8.84 -8.99 -0.01
CA SER A 32 7.61 -8.54 -0.67
C SER A 32 6.40 -9.22 -0.07
N VAL A 33 5.32 -8.47 0.10
CA VAL A 33 4.07 -8.98 0.67
C VAL A 33 2.88 -8.27 0.01
N PRO A 34 1.78 -9.01 -0.30
CA PRO A 34 0.55 -8.35 -0.73
C PRO A 34 -0.06 -7.56 0.42
N VAL A 35 -0.59 -6.38 0.11
CA VAL A 35 -1.18 -5.49 1.11
C VAL A 35 -2.44 -4.82 0.58
N TRP A 36 -3.30 -4.41 1.50
CA TRP A 36 -4.35 -3.45 1.24
C TRP A 36 -3.75 -2.05 1.31
N VAL A 37 -4.26 -1.14 0.50
CA VAL A 37 -3.78 0.24 0.48
C VAL A 37 -4.92 1.23 0.65
N GLY A 38 -4.61 2.31 1.33
CA GLY A 38 -5.41 3.51 1.34
C GLY A 38 -4.62 4.68 0.77
N ARG A 39 -5.28 5.81 0.65
CA ARG A 39 -4.65 7.02 0.15
C ARG A 39 -5.15 8.24 0.94
N GLU A 40 -4.25 9.16 1.18
CA GLU A 40 -4.55 10.47 1.73
C GLU A 40 -3.77 11.48 0.90
N ASP A 41 -4.49 12.25 0.07
CA ASP A 41 -3.88 13.16 -0.91
C ASP A 41 -2.88 12.40 -1.80
N ASP A 42 -1.60 12.76 -1.77
CA ASP A 42 -0.55 12.11 -2.56
C ASP A 42 0.25 11.08 -1.76
N HIS A 43 -0.25 10.68 -0.59
CA HIS A 43 0.39 9.67 0.25
C HIS A 43 -0.36 8.35 0.20
N ILE A 44 0.39 7.27 0.33
CA ILE A 44 -0.16 5.91 0.43
C ILE A 44 -0.21 5.54 1.90
N LEU A 45 -1.33 4.94 2.31
CA LEU A 45 -1.51 4.46 3.68
C LEU A 45 -1.50 2.94 3.69
N ILE A 46 -0.69 2.35 4.57
CA ILE A 46 -0.66 0.91 4.80
C ILE A 46 -0.76 0.67 6.30
N CYS A 47 -1.82 -0.01 6.72
CA CYS A 47 -2.06 -0.31 8.13
C CYS A 47 -1.58 -1.71 8.46
N THR A 48 -0.91 -1.84 9.61
CA THR A 48 -0.34 -3.11 10.05
C THR A 48 -0.15 -3.08 11.57
N GLY A 49 0.42 -4.15 12.12
CA GLY A 49 0.90 -4.18 13.48
C GLY A 49 2.39 -3.88 13.53
N GLU A 50 2.85 -3.27 14.61
CA GLU A 50 4.26 -2.93 14.79
C GLU A 50 5.18 -4.16 14.82
N GLY A 51 4.63 -5.35 15.07
CA GLY A 51 5.38 -6.61 15.04
C GLY A 51 5.56 -7.23 13.66
N SER A 52 4.93 -6.68 12.62
CA SER A 52 5.08 -7.23 11.26
C SER A 52 6.47 -6.94 10.68
N LEU A 53 6.90 -7.75 9.71
CA LEU A 53 8.18 -7.52 9.03
C LEU A 53 8.23 -6.16 8.36
N LYS A 54 7.16 -5.76 7.67
CA LYS A 54 7.13 -4.47 6.99
C LYS A 54 7.23 -3.29 7.96
N ALA A 55 6.63 -3.42 9.15
CA ALA A 55 6.74 -2.38 10.16
C ALA A 55 8.16 -2.31 10.73
N LYS A 56 8.75 -3.45 11.05
CA LYS A 56 10.12 -3.52 11.55
C LYS A 56 11.13 -3.06 10.52
N ASN A 57 10.99 -3.53 9.28
CA ASN A 57 11.90 -3.18 8.19
C ASN A 57 11.88 -1.68 7.92
N THR A 58 10.70 -1.06 7.85
CA THR A 58 10.60 0.36 7.54
C THR A 58 10.98 1.26 8.71
N ARG A 59 11.01 0.74 9.94
CA ARG A 59 11.56 1.49 11.07
C ARG A 59 13.08 1.63 10.96
N ARG A 60 13.73 0.59 10.46
CA ARG A 60 15.19 0.57 10.26
C ARG A 60 15.61 1.27 8.98
N ASP A 61 14.88 1.03 7.88
CA ASP A 61 15.16 1.60 6.56
C ASP A 61 13.83 1.99 5.93
N PRO A 62 13.52 3.28 5.78
CA PRO A 62 12.21 3.73 5.34
C PRO A 62 11.92 3.50 3.86
N ARG A 63 12.92 3.12 3.05
CA ARG A 63 12.73 2.95 1.61
C ARG A 63 11.79 1.81 1.31
N VAL A 64 10.86 2.05 0.37
CA VAL A 64 9.87 1.06 -0.05
C VAL A 64 9.66 1.12 -1.56
N ALA A 65 9.16 0.02 -2.09
CA ALA A 65 8.63 -0.03 -3.44
C ALA A 65 7.26 -0.69 -3.41
N LEU A 66 6.38 -0.23 -4.27
CA LEU A 66 5.06 -0.83 -4.46
C LEU A 66 4.81 -1.12 -5.93
N SER A 67 4.18 -2.26 -6.20
CA SER A 67 3.54 -2.49 -7.50
C SER A 67 2.06 -2.75 -7.25
N ILE A 68 1.22 -2.27 -8.17
CA ILE A 68 -0.23 -2.44 -8.04
C ILE A 68 -0.84 -2.56 -9.43
N VAL A 69 -1.81 -3.46 -9.57
CA VAL A 69 -2.58 -3.62 -10.80
C VAL A 69 -4.06 -3.47 -10.49
N ASP A 70 -4.85 -3.10 -11.49
CA ASP A 70 -6.29 -3.10 -11.37
C ASP A 70 -6.79 -4.54 -11.22
N PHE A 71 -7.70 -4.77 -10.28
CA PHE A 71 -8.18 -6.13 -9.98
C PHE A 71 -8.93 -6.76 -11.15
N TYR A 72 -9.62 -5.95 -11.95
CA TYR A 72 -10.41 -6.44 -13.08
C TYR A 72 -9.66 -6.35 -14.40
N ASP A 73 -8.65 -5.48 -14.48
CA ASP A 73 -7.79 -5.34 -15.66
C ASP A 73 -6.33 -5.20 -15.23
N PRO A 74 -5.65 -6.35 -15.02
CA PRO A 74 -4.28 -6.33 -14.49
C PRO A 74 -3.26 -5.72 -15.47
N TYR A 75 -3.67 -5.35 -16.67
CA TYR A 75 -2.82 -4.63 -17.60
C TYR A 75 -2.78 -3.12 -17.35
N LYS A 76 -3.59 -2.63 -16.43
CA LYS A 76 -3.41 -1.31 -15.83
C LYS A 76 -2.53 -1.47 -14.60
N GLU A 77 -1.31 -0.95 -14.67
CA GLU A 77 -0.31 -1.20 -13.64
C GLU A 77 0.43 0.06 -13.24
N ALA A 78 0.87 0.12 -11.99
CA ALA A 78 1.75 1.16 -11.50
C ALA A 78 2.91 0.57 -10.74
N GLN A 79 4.06 1.21 -10.87
CA GLN A 79 5.27 0.94 -10.11
C GLN A 79 5.63 2.21 -9.36
N LEU A 80 5.76 2.11 -8.05
CA LEU A 80 5.97 3.26 -7.19
C LEU A 80 7.18 3.01 -6.31
N ARG A 81 8.02 4.03 -6.13
CA ARG A 81 9.11 3.99 -5.16
C ARG A 81 9.02 5.21 -4.25
N GLY A 82 9.31 5.01 -2.99
CA GLY A 82 9.21 6.07 -2.01
C GLY A 82 9.75 5.64 -0.67
N ARG A 83 9.23 6.25 0.36
CA ARG A 83 9.66 5.97 1.73
C ARG A 83 8.55 6.23 2.73
N VAL A 84 8.60 5.53 3.83
CA VAL A 84 7.73 5.81 4.98
C VAL A 84 8.21 7.10 5.63
N VAL A 85 7.35 8.12 5.66
CA VAL A 85 7.67 9.44 6.21
C VAL A 85 7.02 9.69 7.55
N GLU A 86 5.99 8.90 7.89
CA GLU A 86 5.24 9.08 9.13
C GLU A 86 4.66 7.75 9.57
N ARG A 87 4.57 7.56 10.88
CA ARG A 87 3.94 6.39 11.49
C ARG A 87 2.89 6.93 12.46
N ARG A 88 1.63 6.62 12.19
CA ARG A 88 0.50 7.11 13.00
C ARG A 88 -0.08 5.97 13.81
N ALA A 89 -0.31 6.20 15.09
CA ALA A 89 -1.03 5.23 15.92
C ALA A 89 -2.43 5.00 15.33
N ASP A 90 -2.84 3.74 15.24
CA ASP A 90 -4.12 3.34 14.66
C ASP A 90 -4.90 2.41 15.60
N GLY A 91 -4.73 2.60 16.91
CA GLY A 91 -5.41 1.77 17.91
C GLY A 91 -6.93 1.94 17.91
N ASP A 92 -7.45 3.05 17.42
CA ASP A 92 -8.88 3.29 17.25
C ASP A 92 -9.39 2.86 15.86
N PHE A 93 -8.52 2.31 15.01
CA PHE A 93 -8.83 1.80 13.67
C PHE A 93 -9.33 2.89 12.70
N ARG A 94 -9.03 4.17 12.98
CA ARG A 94 -9.50 5.28 12.13
C ARG A 94 -8.96 5.18 10.70
N TYR A 95 -7.78 4.58 10.51
CA TYR A 95 -7.19 4.39 9.19
C TYR A 95 -7.52 3.01 8.63
N MET A 96 -7.48 1.97 9.46
CA MET A 96 -7.72 0.60 9.01
C MET A 96 -9.16 0.35 8.61
N ASP A 97 -10.14 0.86 9.36
CA ASP A 97 -11.53 0.56 9.07
C ASP A 97 -11.99 1.06 7.71
N PRO A 98 -11.69 2.30 7.27
CA PRO A 98 -12.04 2.71 5.90
C PRO A 98 -11.40 1.85 4.83
N ILE A 99 -10.16 1.42 5.04
CA ILE A 99 -9.46 0.53 4.10
C ILE A 99 -10.17 -0.83 4.07
N SER A 100 -10.48 -1.40 5.22
CA SER A 100 -11.22 -2.66 5.29
C SER A 100 -12.58 -2.58 4.61
N GLN A 101 -13.31 -1.49 4.81
CA GLN A 101 -14.60 -1.28 4.13
C GLN A 101 -14.45 -1.33 2.61
N LYS A 102 -13.40 -0.75 2.08
CA LYS A 102 -13.14 -0.77 0.64
C LYS A 102 -12.93 -2.19 0.12
N TYR A 103 -12.16 -3.02 0.83
CA TYR A 103 -11.82 -4.37 0.37
C TYR A 103 -12.86 -5.43 0.74
N THR A 104 -13.54 -5.29 1.86
CA THR A 104 -14.43 -6.33 2.39
C THR A 104 -15.87 -5.89 2.61
N GLY A 105 -16.14 -4.60 2.58
CA GLY A 105 -17.46 -4.06 2.92
C GLY A 105 -17.76 -4.07 4.42
N LYS A 106 -16.76 -4.33 5.26
CA LYS A 106 -16.92 -4.46 6.71
C LYS A 106 -15.75 -3.81 7.45
N PRO A 107 -15.94 -3.42 8.72
CA PRO A 107 -14.81 -3.00 9.55
C PRO A 107 -13.79 -4.13 9.71
N PHE A 108 -12.56 -3.76 10.03
CA PHE A 108 -11.50 -4.75 10.26
C PHE A 108 -11.87 -5.64 11.44
N PRO A 109 -11.86 -6.99 11.26
CA PRO A 109 -12.41 -7.89 12.29
C PRO A 109 -11.48 -8.11 13.49
N PHE A 110 -10.18 -7.90 13.35
CA PHE A 110 -9.22 -8.12 14.43
C PHE A 110 -9.10 -6.85 15.25
N ARG A 111 -9.78 -6.81 16.41
CA ARG A 111 -10.02 -5.57 17.16
C ARG A 111 -9.02 -5.32 18.30
N ARG A 112 -7.83 -5.90 18.25
CA ARG A 112 -6.77 -5.59 19.20
C ARG A 112 -6.15 -4.23 18.88
N PRO A 113 -6.22 -3.24 19.78
CA PRO A 113 -5.70 -1.91 19.47
C PRO A 113 -4.18 -1.80 19.61
N GLU A 114 -3.56 -2.71 20.39
CA GLU A 114 -2.15 -2.62 20.74
C GLU A 114 -1.26 -2.80 19.51
N GLY A 115 -0.33 -1.85 19.30
CA GLY A 115 0.65 -1.92 18.25
C GLY A 115 0.10 -1.68 16.85
N ARG A 116 -1.16 -1.24 16.71
CA ARG A 116 -1.70 -0.88 15.40
C ARG A 116 -1.08 0.42 14.92
N VAL A 117 -0.65 0.44 13.65
CA VAL A 117 0.04 1.59 13.07
C VAL A 117 -0.36 1.76 11.61
N ALA A 118 -0.49 3.01 11.19
CA ALA A 118 -0.63 3.38 9.80
C ALA A 118 0.70 3.94 9.31
N LEU A 119 1.28 3.28 8.31
CA LEU A 119 2.49 3.73 7.64
C LEU A 119 2.08 4.70 6.55
N VAL A 120 2.63 5.90 6.58
CA VAL A 120 2.38 6.95 5.58
C VAL A 120 3.57 6.98 4.63
N ILE A 121 3.31 6.70 3.35
CA ILE A 121 4.35 6.59 2.33
C ILE A 121 4.29 7.79 1.41
N GLU A 122 5.42 8.48 1.27
CA GLU A 122 5.63 9.52 0.27
C GLU A 122 6.25 8.88 -0.96
N VAL A 123 5.69 9.18 -2.14
CA VAL A 123 6.14 8.62 -3.41
C VAL A 123 7.14 9.56 -4.04
N ASP A 124 8.31 9.05 -4.40
CA ASP A 124 9.38 9.82 -5.04
C ASP A 124 9.45 9.58 -6.54
N LYS A 125 9.07 8.40 -7.00
CA LYS A 125 9.07 8.01 -8.41
C LYS A 125 7.84 7.18 -8.71
N GLU A 126 7.20 7.48 -9.84
CA GLU A 126 6.03 6.75 -10.30
C GLU A 126 6.14 6.40 -11.77
N ARG A 127 5.57 5.25 -12.12
CA ARG A 127 5.36 4.85 -13.50
C ARG A 127 4.00 4.17 -13.60
N TYR A 128 3.16 4.67 -14.50
CA TYR A 128 1.89 4.04 -14.83
C TYR A 128 1.95 3.55 -16.26
N ALA A 129 1.38 2.36 -16.52
CA ALA A 129 1.25 1.83 -17.87
C ALA A 129 -0.07 1.11 -18.01
N LYS A 130 -0.71 1.28 -19.16
CA LYS A 130 -1.82 0.44 -19.60
C LYS A 130 -1.33 -0.34 -20.81
N LEU A 131 -1.14 -1.65 -20.63
CA LEU A 131 -0.64 -2.51 -21.68
C LEU A 131 -1.76 -2.82 -22.67
N PRO A 132 -1.45 -3.01 -23.96
CA PRO A 132 -2.46 -3.14 -25.01
C PRO A 132 -3.01 -4.57 -25.13
N PHE A 133 -3.28 -5.20 -23.98
CA PHE A 133 -3.80 -6.56 -23.93
C PHE A 133 -5.18 -6.57 -23.31
N GLU A 134 -6.00 -7.47 -23.76
CA GLU A 134 -7.31 -7.70 -23.18
C GLU A 134 -7.20 -8.81 -22.14
N HIS A 135 -7.73 -8.55 -20.95
CA HIS A 135 -7.68 -9.52 -19.85
C HIS A 135 -8.81 -10.55 -20.01
N THR A 136 -8.41 -11.83 -19.96
CA THR A 136 -9.36 -12.95 -19.95
C THR A 136 -9.25 -13.63 -18.59
N PRO A 137 -10.18 -13.35 -17.66
CA PRO A 137 -10.12 -13.99 -16.35
C PRO A 137 -10.32 -15.50 -16.46
N PRO A 138 -9.71 -16.29 -15.56
CA PRO A 138 -9.91 -17.73 -15.52
C PRO A 138 -11.39 -18.05 -15.23
N LYS A 139 -11.84 -19.15 -15.80
CA LYS A 139 -13.21 -19.64 -15.60
C LYS A 139 -13.32 -20.43 -14.30
#